data_8de8779ba5337ffd296d1bb44e6e6a90
#
_entry.id   8de8779ba5337ffd296d1bb44e6e6a90
#
_cell.length_a   1.000
_cell.length_b   1.000
_cell.length_c   1.000
_cell.angle_alpha   90.00
_cell.angle_beta   90.00
_cell.angle_gamma   90.00
#
_symmetry.space_group_name_H-M   'P 1'
#
loop_
_entity.id
_entity.type
_entity.pdbx_description
1 polymer ?
#
loop_
_entity_poly.entity_id
_entity_poly.type
_entity_poly.pdbx_seq_one_letter_code
_entity_poly.pdbx_strand_id
1 'polypeptide(L)'
;MIAPQEILAGMVKAPSVLPSGEPLISGGLGSWVDALLTFKGVGFHGVELHDNWLSFPAFDQAQISQLRDALVESSLVAPAFAIARKSVIEPGRGEANLEYSLRGLEVAHELGASAVCLGLHPSLTSEQKNARYFWLAEGRKDSRDPAIWATAVERLRKIARRAEELGLLVSLELYEDTLLGSAESALKLVADIDAPNVGLNPDIGNLIRLDREVEHWHQLLVKMLPMTNYWHVKNYTRELVGTSFITEPTSLEDGVIDYPEALEMAKHAGFAGIIVCEQYSDDWTEVLRKNRIYLENLLVPYQLNSDSEEAK
;
A
#
# COMPACT_ATOMS: atom_id res chain seq x y z
N MET A 1 -10.38 -4.05 23.19
CA MET A 1 -9.79 -2.70 22.89
C MET A 1 -9.40 -2.70 21.45
N ILE A 2 -9.94 -1.79 20.65
CA ILE A 2 -9.39 -1.50 19.32
C ILE A 2 -8.21 -0.57 19.57
N ALA A 3 -6.98 -1.01 19.29
CA ALA A 3 -5.81 -0.14 19.36
C ALA A 3 -6.05 1.10 18.49
N PRO A 4 -5.54 2.29 18.87
CA PRO A 4 -5.67 3.47 18.03
C PRO A 4 -5.11 3.14 16.64
N GLN A 5 -5.88 3.39 15.60
CA GLN A 5 -5.46 3.15 14.22
C GLN A 5 -4.26 4.04 13.92
N GLU A 6 -3.19 3.43 13.43
CA GLU A 6 -1.98 4.15 13.05
C GLU A 6 -2.12 4.68 11.63
N ILE A 7 -1.94 6.00 11.46
CA ILE A 7 -1.99 6.66 10.15
C ILE A 7 -0.55 6.90 9.67
N LEU A 8 -0.19 6.29 8.55
CA LEU A 8 1.11 6.42 7.92
C LEU A 8 1.03 7.21 6.61
N ALA A 9 2.17 7.78 6.20
CA ALA A 9 2.35 8.25 4.85
C ALA A 9 2.94 7.14 3.97
N GLY A 10 2.30 6.84 2.84
CA GLY A 10 2.85 5.98 1.80
C GLY A 10 3.92 6.73 1.00
N MET A 11 5.11 6.15 0.88
CA MET A 11 6.26 6.81 0.23
C MET A 11 6.29 6.63 -1.29
N VAL A 12 5.15 6.43 -1.94
CA VAL A 12 5.04 6.16 -3.39
C VAL A 12 5.55 7.29 -4.30
N LYS A 13 5.54 8.54 -3.82
CA LYS A 13 6.03 9.75 -4.52
C LYS A 13 7.34 10.27 -3.95
N ALA A 14 7.92 9.60 -2.96
CA ALA A 14 9.22 9.99 -2.42
C ALA A 14 10.29 10.01 -3.53
N PRO A 15 11.16 11.02 -3.56
CA PRO A 15 12.22 11.09 -4.56
C PRO A 15 13.14 9.86 -4.47
N SER A 16 13.26 9.11 -5.55
CA SER A 16 14.18 7.95 -5.66
C SER A 16 15.51 8.30 -6.35
N VAL A 17 15.65 9.58 -6.74
CA VAL A 17 16.86 10.14 -7.37
C VAL A 17 17.28 11.42 -6.66
N LEU A 18 18.57 11.66 -6.64
CA LEU A 18 19.18 12.90 -6.15
C LEU A 18 18.93 14.05 -7.14
N PRO A 19 19.11 15.33 -6.71
CA PRO A 19 19.09 16.46 -7.63
C PRO A 19 20.12 16.36 -8.77
N SER A 20 21.20 15.59 -8.58
CA SER A 20 22.19 15.27 -9.62
C SER A 20 21.66 14.31 -10.71
N GLY A 21 20.52 13.66 -10.48
CA GLY A 21 19.97 12.59 -11.34
C GLY A 21 20.46 11.19 -11.02
N GLU A 22 21.38 11.05 -10.06
CA GLU A 22 21.85 9.73 -9.59
C GLU A 22 20.80 9.07 -8.68
N PRO A 23 20.77 7.71 -8.57
CA PRO A 23 19.89 7.03 -7.64
C PRO A 23 20.09 7.51 -6.19
N LEU A 24 19.01 7.70 -5.44
CA LEU A 24 19.04 8.19 -4.04
C LEU A 24 19.91 7.30 -3.14
N ILE A 25 19.98 6.01 -3.42
CA ILE A 25 20.82 5.06 -2.67
C ILE A 25 22.30 5.46 -2.64
N SER A 26 22.80 6.16 -3.65
CA SER A 26 24.18 6.65 -3.71
C SER A 26 24.44 7.89 -2.86
N GLY A 27 23.38 8.59 -2.41
CA GLY A 27 23.47 9.84 -1.64
C GLY A 27 23.78 9.63 -0.16
N GLY A 28 23.73 8.43 0.34
CA GLY A 28 24.04 8.09 1.72
C GLY A 28 23.00 8.59 2.73
N LEU A 29 23.36 8.52 4.02
CA LEU A 29 22.47 8.79 5.17
C LEU A 29 21.77 10.15 5.06
N GLY A 30 22.51 11.24 4.82
CA GLY A 30 21.93 12.58 4.78
C GLY A 30 20.81 12.74 3.75
N SER A 31 20.98 12.18 2.55
CA SER A 31 19.94 12.23 1.51
C SER A 31 18.70 11.41 1.87
N TRP A 32 18.87 10.32 2.61
CA TRP A 32 17.74 9.52 3.08
C TRP A 32 16.97 10.23 4.20
N VAL A 33 17.71 10.90 5.12
CA VAL A 33 17.13 11.74 6.17
C VAL A 33 16.35 12.89 5.54
N ASP A 34 16.90 13.61 4.57
CA ASP A 34 16.22 14.73 3.90
C ASP A 34 14.89 14.29 3.25
N ALA A 35 14.90 13.13 2.59
CA ALA A 35 13.68 12.57 2.00
C ALA A 35 12.63 12.23 3.07
N LEU A 36 13.03 11.61 4.18
CA LEU A 36 12.16 11.28 5.31
C LEU A 36 11.62 12.53 6.02
N LEU A 37 12.45 13.55 6.18
CA LEU A 37 12.05 14.84 6.80
C LEU A 37 10.92 15.53 6.02
N THR A 38 10.75 15.27 4.72
CA THR A 38 9.59 15.76 3.96
C THR A 38 8.28 15.24 4.56
N PHE A 39 8.21 13.94 4.91
CA PHE A 39 7.02 13.36 5.54
C PHE A 39 6.84 13.82 6.98
N LYS A 40 7.93 13.99 7.72
CA LYS A 40 7.89 14.60 9.05
C LYS A 40 7.37 16.04 9.00
N GLY A 41 7.79 16.80 8.00
CA GLY A 41 7.38 18.20 7.79
C GLY A 41 5.89 18.38 7.51
N VAL A 42 5.23 17.38 6.89
CA VAL A 42 3.77 17.37 6.70
C VAL A 42 3.01 16.74 7.88
N GLY A 43 3.73 16.38 8.96
CA GLY A 43 3.18 16.03 10.28
C GLY A 43 2.97 14.55 10.55
N PHE A 44 3.44 13.65 9.71
CA PHE A 44 3.38 12.22 10.00
C PHE A 44 4.41 11.81 11.07
N HIS A 45 4.07 10.82 11.86
CA HIS A 45 4.98 10.17 12.81
C HIS A 45 5.53 8.85 12.29
N GLY A 46 4.89 8.27 11.28
CA GLY A 46 5.30 7.03 10.65
C GLY A 46 5.11 7.05 9.14
N VAL A 47 5.87 6.20 8.48
CA VAL A 47 5.83 6.01 7.02
C VAL A 47 5.69 4.53 6.68
N GLU A 48 5.07 4.27 5.54
CA GLU A 48 5.24 3.01 4.83
C GLU A 48 6.42 3.16 3.88
N LEU A 49 7.47 2.38 4.09
CA LEU A 49 8.63 2.38 3.20
C LEU A 49 8.31 1.59 1.94
N HIS A 50 8.51 2.22 0.79
CA HIS A 50 8.18 1.65 -0.50
C HIS A 50 9.46 1.27 -1.26
N ASP A 51 9.52 0.07 -1.88
CA ASP A 51 10.70 -0.42 -2.60
C ASP A 51 11.04 0.38 -3.87
N ASN A 52 10.11 1.22 -4.37
CA ASN A 52 10.38 2.19 -5.42
C ASN A 52 11.20 3.39 -4.93
N TRP A 53 11.12 3.73 -3.65
CA TRP A 53 11.94 4.78 -3.05
C TRP A 53 13.38 4.31 -2.87
N LEU A 54 13.55 3.22 -2.14
CA LEU A 54 14.82 2.51 -1.96
C LEU A 54 14.56 1.00 -2.13
N SER A 55 15.33 0.33 -2.97
CA SER A 55 15.19 -1.12 -3.20
C SER A 55 15.67 -1.92 -1.99
N PHE A 56 15.05 -1.70 -0.82
CA PHE A 56 15.46 -2.26 0.48
C PHE A 56 15.61 -3.79 0.49
N PRO A 57 14.88 -4.61 -0.30
CA PRO A 57 15.13 -6.05 -0.35
C PRO A 57 16.52 -6.42 -0.86
N ALA A 58 17.20 -5.50 -1.57
CA ALA A 58 18.56 -5.71 -2.06
C ALA A 58 19.65 -5.20 -1.08
N PHE A 59 19.27 -4.67 0.09
CA PHE A 59 20.19 -4.07 1.05
C PHE A 59 21.10 -5.10 1.71
N ASP A 60 22.36 -4.71 1.90
CA ASP A 60 23.30 -5.35 2.81
C ASP A 60 23.10 -4.84 4.26
N GLN A 61 23.83 -5.40 5.20
CA GLN A 61 23.70 -5.04 6.64
C GLN A 61 24.09 -3.58 6.93
N ALA A 62 25.03 -3.02 6.18
CA ALA A 62 25.44 -1.63 6.34
C ALA A 62 24.31 -0.68 5.89
N GLN A 63 23.65 -1.00 4.78
CA GLN A 63 22.51 -0.23 4.26
C GLN A 63 21.27 -0.35 5.16
N ILE A 64 21.02 -1.52 5.73
CA ILE A 64 19.93 -1.72 6.72
C ILE A 64 20.20 -0.86 7.97
N SER A 65 21.45 -0.87 8.49
CA SER A 65 21.83 -0.01 9.60
C SER A 65 21.67 1.47 9.25
N GLN A 66 22.11 1.88 8.08
CA GLN A 66 21.98 3.27 7.60
C GLN A 66 20.50 3.70 7.50
N LEU A 67 19.61 2.82 7.03
CA LEU A 67 18.18 3.13 6.97
C LEU A 67 17.56 3.26 8.37
N ARG A 68 17.98 2.41 9.31
CA ARG A 68 17.60 2.53 10.72
C ARG A 68 18.03 3.88 11.30
N ASP A 69 19.29 4.28 11.04
CA ASP A 69 19.81 5.56 11.51
C ASP A 69 19.04 6.73 10.89
N ALA A 70 18.70 6.66 9.59
CA ALA A 70 17.88 7.67 8.90
C ALA A 70 16.48 7.82 9.53
N LEU A 71 15.83 6.73 9.88
CA LEU A 71 14.53 6.75 10.58
C LEU A 71 14.66 7.41 11.97
N VAL A 72 15.71 7.08 12.72
CA VAL A 72 15.97 7.68 14.03
C VAL A 72 16.24 9.18 13.90
N GLU A 73 17.14 9.61 12.99
CA GLU A 73 17.47 11.00 12.79
C GLU A 73 16.27 11.84 12.33
N SER A 74 15.40 11.27 11.49
CA SER A 74 14.17 11.94 11.06
C SER A 74 13.05 11.90 12.10
N SER A 75 13.22 11.16 13.22
CA SER A 75 12.18 10.90 14.22
C SER A 75 10.90 10.33 13.61
N LEU A 76 11.05 9.36 12.69
CA LEU A 76 9.98 8.60 12.07
C LEU A 76 10.10 7.12 12.41
N VAL A 77 8.96 6.43 12.46
CA VAL A 77 8.89 4.96 12.52
C VAL A 77 8.44 4.42 11.17
N ALA A 78 8.79 3.17 10.88
CA ALA A 78 8.37 2.47 9.67
C ALA A 78 7.76 1.10 10.03
N PRO A 79 6.54 1.07 10.58
CA PRO A 79 5.88 -0.18 10.95
C PRO A 79 5.37 -0.96 9.75
N ALA A 80 5.39 -0.38 8.56
CA ALA A 80 4.91 -1.00 7.34
C ALA A 80 5.86 -0.78 6.16
N PHE A 81 5.91 -1.79 5.27
CA PHE A 81 6.71 -1.81 4.06
C PHE A 81 5.84 -2.23 2.87
N ALA A 82 6.07 -1.62 1.70
CA ALA A 82 5.41 -2.00 0.46
C ALA A 82 6.42 -2.51 -0.57
N ILE A 83 6.10 -3.66 -1.18
CA ILE A 83 6.84 -4.24 -2.29
C ILE A 83 5.94 -4.20 -3.53
N ALA A 84 6.21 -3.27 -4.44
CA ALA A 84 5.42 -3.09 -5.64
C ALA A 84 6.12 -3.60 -6.90
N ARG A 85 5.33 -3.87 -7.94
CA ARG A 85 5.85 -4.28 -9.25
C ARG A 85 6.74 -5.53 -9.24
N LYS A 86 6.47 -6.43 -8.27
CA LYS A 86 7.16 -7.71 -8.08
C LYS A 86 6.17 -8.88 -8.06
N SER A 87 5.27 -8.92 -9.06
CA SER A 87 4.32 -10.03 -9.19
C SER A 87 5.03 -11.37 -9.23
N VAL A 88 4.67 -12.25 -8.29
CA VAL A 88 5.25 -13.59 -8.19
C VAL A 88 4.82 -14.52 -9.33
N ILE A 89 3.87 -14.07 -10.17
CA ILE A 89 3.43 -14.79 -11.38
C ILE A 89 3.83 -14.08 -12.67
N GLU A 90 4.66 -13.03 -12.60
CA GLU A 90 5.12 -12.34 -13.82
C GLU A 90 5.94 -13.29 -14.71
N PRO A 91 5.57 -13.46 -15.99
CA PRO A 91 6.27 -14.37 -16.90
C PRO A 91 7.76 -14.07 -16.96
N GLY A 92 8.58 -15.11 -16.76
CA GLY A 92 10.05 -15.03 -16.81
C GLY A 92 10.71 -14.34 -15.59
N ARG A 93 9.93 -13.77 -14.66
CA ARG A 93 10.44 -13.03 -13.49
C ARG A 93 9.89 -13.50 -12.16
N GLY A 94 8.81 -14.28 -12.18
CA GLY A 94 8.05 -14.63 -10.98
C GLY A 94 8.87 -15.29 -9.88
N GLU A 95 9.87 -16.14 -10.21
CA GLU A 95 10.75 -16.75 -9.20
C GLU A 95 11.70 -15.72 -8.57
N ALA A 96 12.34 -14.89 -9.38
CA ALA A 96 13.20 -13.81 -8.87
C ALA A 96 12.39 -12.80 -8.03
N ASN A 97 11.13 -12.53 -8.40
CA ASN A 97 10.24 -11.68 -7.64
C ASN A 97 9.84 -12.31 -6.29
N LEU A 98 9.68 -13.65 -6.25
CA LEU A 98 9.46 -14.38 -5.00
C LEU A 98 10.67 -14.25 -4.07
N GLU A 99 11.87 -14.51 -4.55
CA GLU A 99 13.12 -14.37 -3.77
C GLU A 99 13.29 -12.94 -3.25
N TYR A 100 13.03 -11.94 -4.10
CA TYR A 100 13.07 -10.54 -3.74
C TYR A 100 12.06 -10.22 -2.61
N SER A 101 10.84 -10.74 -2.70
CA SER A 101 9.82 -10.54 -1.67
C SER A 101 10.20 -11.21 -0.36
N LEU A 102 10.73 -12.45 -0.39
CA LEU A 102 11.21 -13.15 0.81
C LEU A 102 12.33 -12.37 1.50
N ARG A 103 13.30 -11.85 0.73
CA ARG A 103 14.35 -10.99 1.29
C ARG A 103 13.79 -9.69 1.85
N GLY A 104 12.76 -9.12 1.20
CA GLY A 104 12.07 -7.92 1.69
C GLY A 104 11.41 -8.11 3.05
N LEU A 105 10.82 -9.28 3.32
CA LEU A 105 10.28 -9.62 4.64
C LEU A 105 11.37 -9.63 5.73
N GLU A 106 12.56 -10.17 5.40
CA GLU A 106 13.67 -10.20 6.35
C GLU A 106 14.14 -8.79 6.71
N VAL A 107 14.31 -7.92 5.70
CA VAL A 107 14.73 -6.53 5.93
C VAL A 107 13.66 -5.76 6.70
N ALA A 108 12.38 -5.94 6.37
CA ALA A 108 11.28 -5.31 7.09
C ALA A 108 11.25 -5.73 8.57
N HIS A 109 11.42 -7.03 8.85
CA HIS A 109 11.54 -7.55 10.21
C HIS A 109 12.73 -6.94 10.97
N GLU A 110 13.93 -6.90 10.35
CA GLU A 110 15.13 -6.31 10.95
C GLU A 110 14.96 -4.82 11.28
N LEU A 111 14.11 -4.11 10.55
CA LEU A 111 13.77 -2.69 10.77
C LEU A 111 12.57 -2.49 11.71
N GLY A 112 11.99 -3.58 12.24
CA GLY A 112 10.94 -3.53 13.24
C GLY A 112 9.53 -3.35 12.66
N ALA A 113 9.31 -3.67 11.39
CA ALA A 113 7.98 -3.64 10.79
C ALA A 113 7.04 -4.68 11.41
N SER A 114 5.75 -4.41 11.34
CA SER A 114 4.66 -5.32 11.71
C SER A 114 3.89 -5.86 10.49
N ALA A 115 3.95 -5.15 9.36
CA ALA A 115 3.22 -5.51 8.15
C ALA A 115 4.03 -5.27 6.87
N VAL A 116 3.83 -6.14 5.88
CA VAL A 116 4.33 -5.96 4.53
C VAL A 116 3.17 -6.04 3.55
N CYS A 117 2.95 -4.96 2.82
CA CYS A 117 2.02 -4.89 1.71
C CYS A 117 2.69 -5.35 0.42
N LEU A 118 2.04 -6.22 -0.32
CA LEU A 118 2.48 -6.67 -1.64
C LEU A 118 1.27 -7.05 -2.49
N GLY A 119 1.49 -7.16 -3.79
CA GLY A 119 0.43 -7.51 -4.70
C GLY A 119 0.96 -8.25 -5.92
N LEU A 120 0.05 -8.52 -6.85
CA LEU A 120 0.39 -9.15 -8.13
C LEU A 120 0.64 -8.09 -9.22
N HIS A 121 1.17 -6.92 -8.83
CA HIS A 121 1.45 -5.80 -9.73
C HIS A 121 2.52 -6.20 -10.75
N PRO A 122 2.21 -6.24 -12.06
CA PRO A 122 3.21 -6.50 -13.08
C PRO A 122 4.12 -5.28 -13.31
N SER A 123 5.27 -5.52 -13.91
CA SER A 123 6.14 -4.44 -14.36
C SER A 123 5.42 -3.52 -15.35
N LEU A 124 5.61 -2.20 -15.23
CA LEU A 124 5.03 -1.23 -16.16
C LEU A 124 5.50 -1.45 -17.60
N THR A 125 4.59 -1.30 -18.55
CA THR A 125 4.91 -1.25 -19.98
C THR A 125 5.66 0.05 -20.33
N SER A 126 6.21 0.15 -21.53
CA SER A 126 6.84 1.39 -21.99
C SER A 126 5.83 2.55 -22.08
N GLU A 127 4.63 2.24 -22.52
CA GLU A 127 3.52 3.19 -22.64
C GLU A 127 3.11 3.73 -21.26
N GLN A 128 2.98 2.84 -20.28
CA GLN A 128 2.68 3.21 -18.89
C GLN A 128 3.76 4.11 -18.26
N LYS A 129 5.04 3.83 -18.54
CA LYS A 129 6.16 4.65 -18.03
C LYS A 129 6.20 6.06 -18.63
N ASN A 130 5.68 6.23 -19.85
CA ASN A 130 5.66 7.49 -20.58
C ASN A 130 4.35 8.27 -20.37
N ALA A 131 3.31 7.68 -19.79
CA ALA A 131 2.06 8.34 -19.50
C ALA A 131 2.21 9.30 -18.30
N ARG A 132 1.41 10.39 -18.27
CA ARG A 132 1.35 11.32 -17.11
C ARG A 132 1.08 10.55 -15.81
N TYR A 133 0.11 9.67 -15.87
CA TYR A 133 -0.16 8.67 -14.84
C TYR A 133 -0.13 7.29 -15.50
N PHE A 134 0.57 6.34 -14.92
CA PHE A 134 0.77 5.02 -15.52
C PHE A 134 -0.55 4.28 -15.82
N TRP A 135 -1.61 4.52 -15.06
CA TRP A 135 -2.92 3.89 -15.26
C TRP A 135 -3.72 4.46 -16.43
N LEU A 136 -3.27 5.54 -17.08
CA LEU A 136 -3.87 6.09 -18.32
C LEU A 136 -3.43 5.31 -19.57
N ALA A 137 -2.50 4.38 -19.44
CA ALA A 137 -2.06 3.50 -20.51
C ALA A 137 -2.34 2.05 -20.18
N GLU A 138 -2.61 1.24 -21.19
CA GLU A 138 -2.92 -0.17 -20.99
C GLU A 138 -1.73 -0.91 -20.38
N GLY A 139 -2.00 -1.62 -19.26
CA GLY A 139 -1.06 -2.47 -18.55
C GLY A 139 -1.15 -3.93 -18.97
N ARG A 140 -0.29 -4.74 -18.39
CA ARG A 140 -0.37 -6.20 -18.53
C ARG A 140 -1.53 -6.71 -17.68
N LYS A 141 -2.19 -7.78 -18.19
CA LYS A 141 -3.28 -8.46 -17.48
C LYS A 141 -2.83 -9.85 -17.06
N ASP A 142 -3.21 -10.26 -15.87
CA ASP A 142 -2.95 -11.62 -15.43
C ASP A 142 -3.79 -12.62 -16.21
N SER A 143 -3.19 -13.76 -16.51
CA SER A 143 -3.92 -14.88 -17.11
C SER A 143 -4.86 -15.50 -16.07
N ARG A 144 -6.06 -15.87 -16.52
CA ARG A 144 -7.04 -16.64 -15.73
C ARG A 144 -6.83 -18.14 -15.82
N ASP A 145 -5.71 -18.59 -16.37
CA ASP A 145 -5.34 -20.00 -16.43
C ASP A 145 -5.26 -20.58 -14.99
N PRO A 146 -5.94 -21.70 -14.71
CA PRO A 146 -5.85 -22.37 -13.41
C PRO A 146 -4.43 -22.72 -12.96
N ALA A 147 -3.50 -22.96 -13.89
CA ALA A 147 -2.10 -23.22 -13.58
C ALA A 147 -1.40 -21.98 -13.03
N ILE A 148 -1.71 -20.78 -13.57
CA ILE A 148 -1.19 -19.51 -13.05
C ILE A 148 -1.78 -19.22 -11.67
N TRP A 149 -3.08 -19.48 -11.47
CA TRP A 149 -3.70 -19.38 -10.15
C TRP A 149 -3.01 -20.28 -9.12
N ALA A 150 -2.79 -21.56 -9.44
CA ALA A 150 -2.11 -22.50 -8.55
C ALA A 150 -0.67 -22.02 -8.21
N THR A 151 0.04 -21.48 -9.20
CA THR A 151 1.38 -20.88 -8.99
C THR A 151 1.32 -19.68 -8.06
N ALA A 152 0.33 -18.79 -8.21
CA ALA A 152 0.13 -17.65 -7.31
C ALA A 152 -0.08 -18.13 -5.87
N VAL A 153 -1.01 -19.05 -5.66
CA VAL A 153 -1.30 -19.63 -4.34
C VAL A 153 -0.07 -20.27 -3.71
N GLU A 154 0.66 -21.11 -4.46
CA GLU A 154 1.87 -21.77 -3.96
C GLU A 154 2.94 -20.75 -3.51
N ARG A 155 3.20 -19.73 -4.34
CA ARG A 155 4.23 -18.73 -4.06
C ARG A 155 3.83 -17.80 -2.92
N LEU A 156 2.58 -17.37 -2.88
CA LEU A 156 2.07 -16.54 -1.79
C LEU A 156 2.04 -17.31 -0.46
N ARG A 157 1.80 -18.63 -0.47
CA ARG A 157 1.97 -19.47 0.72
C ARG A 157 3.42 -19.52 1.22
N LYS A 158 4.42 -19.50 0.32
CA LYS A 158 5.83 -19.43 0.74
C LYS A 158 6.12 -18.10 1.43
N ILE A 159 5.61 -16.99 0.88
CA ILE A 159 5.70 -15.65 1.49
C ILE A 159 5.00 -15.64 2.85
N ALA A 160 3.77 -16.15 2.94
CA ALA A 160 2.99 -16.19 4.16
C ALA A 160 3.70 -16.95 5.30
N ARG A 161 4.24 -18.14 5.00
CA ARG A 161 5.01 -18.92 5.98
C ARG A 161 6.24 -18.18 6.48
N ARG A 162 7.00 -17.57 5.55
CA ARG A 162 8.18 -16.79 5.95
C ARG A 162 7.82 -15.58 6.79
N ALA A 163 6.75 -14.88 6.44
CA ALA A 163 6.23 -13.77 7.22
C ALA A 163 5.78 -14.21 8.63
N GLU A 164 5.09 -15.35 8.74
CA GLU A 164 4.68 -15.92 10.03
C GLU A 164 5.88 -16.22 10.94
N GLU A 165 6.95 -16.84 10.40
CA GLU A 165 8.20 -17.08 11.12
C GLU A 165 8.84 -15.78 11.65
N LEU A 166 8.66 -14.68 10.94
CA LEU A 166 9.17 -13.35 11.27
C LEU A 166 8.19 -12.50 12.11
N GLY A 167 6.99 -13.02 12.41
CA GLY A 167 5.96 -12.28 13.14
C GLY A 167 5.33 -11.14 12.34
N LEU A 168 5.32 -11.22 11.01
CA LEU A 168 4.80 -10.20 10.10
C LEU A 168 3.41 -10.54 9.57
N LEU A 169 2.57 -9.53 9.43
CA LEU A 169 1.37 -9.60 8.60
C LEU A 169 1.73 -9.40 7.12
N VAL A 170 1.05 -10.13 6.26
CA VAL A 170 1.07 -9.94 4.81
C VAL A 170 -0.26 -9.36 4.38
N SER A 171 -0.24 -8.26 3.63
CA SER A 171 -1.44 -7.66 3.08
C SER A 171 -1.40 -7.66 1.56
N LEU A 172 -2.43 -8.23 0.93
CA LEU A 172 -2.51 -8.35 -0.52
C LEU A 172 -3.35 -7.20 -1.09
N GLU A 173 -2.71 -6.37 -1.90
CA GLU A 173 -3.30 -5.15 -2.42
C GLU A 173 -4.21 -5.41 -3.63
N LEU A 174 -5.43 -4.87 -3.57
CA LEU A 174 -6.37 -4.80 -4.70
C LEU A 174 -5.77 -3.97 -5.84
N TYR A 175 -5.66 -4.58 -7.03
CA TYR A 175 -5.04 -3.91 -8.17
C TYR A 175 -5.65 -4.35 -9.50
N GLU A 176 -5.91 -3.38 -10.38
CA GLU A 176 -6.55 -3.60 -11.68
C GLU A 176 -5.87 -4.67 -12.53
N ASP A 177 -6.68 -5.40 -13.29
CA ASP A 177 -6.27 -6.39 -14.29
C ASP A 177 -5.38 -7.54 -13.78
N THR A 178 -5.32 -7.76 -12.45
CA THR A 178 -4.59 -8.86 -11.81
C THR A 178 -5.53 -9.91 -11.21
N LEU A 179 -4.99 -10.99 -10.66
CA LEU A 179 -5.77 -11.95 -9.85
C LEU A 179 -6.33 -11.31 -8.56
N LEU A 180 -5.85 -10.13 -8.18
CA LEU A 180 -6.37 -9.29 -7.11
C LEU A 180 -7.24 -8.14 -7.64
N GLY A 181 -7.72 -8.20 -8.88
CA GLY A 181 -8.40 -7.09 -9.58
C GLY A 181 -9.91 -6.98 -9.31
N SER A 182 -10.48 -7.83 -8.47
CA SER A 182 -11.87 -7.75 -8.01
C SER A 182 -12.00 -8.28 -6.57
N ALA A 183 -13.03 -7.85 -5.85
CA ALA A 183 -13.28 -8.35 -4.49
C ALA A 183 -13.45 -9.87 -4.47
N GLU A 184 -14.20 -10.46 -5.41
CA GLU A 184 -14.42 -11.90 -5.49
C GLU A 184 -13.12 -12.69 -5.67
N SER A 185 -12.29 -12.27 -6.63
CA SER A 185 -11.01 -12.90 -6.91
C SER A 185 -10.01 -12.75 -5.75
N ALA A 186 -9.95 -11.57 -5.13
CA ALA A 186 -9.07 -11.31 -3.99
C ALA A 186 -9.45 -12.16 -2.77
N LEU A 187 -10.73 -12.23 -2.43
CA LEU A 187 -11.25 -13.07 -1.35
C LEU A 187 -10.96 -14.55 -1.59
N LYS A 188 -11.19 -15.02 -2.83
CA LYS A 188 -10.87 -16.40 -3.21
C LYS A 188 -9.39 -16.69 -3.07
N LEU A 189 -8.51 -15.76 -3.47
CA LEU A 189 -7.07 -15.94 -3.38
C LEU A 189 -6.60 -16.07 -1.92
N VAL A 190 -7.08 -15.20 -1.03
CA VAL A 190 -6.78 -15.29 0.41
C VAL A 190 -7.30 -16.60 1.00
N ALA A 191 -8.52 -17.01 0.65
CA ALA A 191 -9.07 -18.30 1.10
C ALA A 191 -8.25 -19.49 0.59
N ASP A 192 -7.80 -19.45 -0.67
CA ASP A 192 -6.98 -20.53 -1.23
C ASP A 192 -5.54 -20.53 -0.66
N ILE A 193 -5.00 -19.37 -0.23
CA ILE A 193 -3.71 -19.29 0.49
C ILE A 193 -3.84 -19.94 1.86
N ASP A 194 -4.95 -19.74 2.56
CA ASP A 194 -5.27 -20.35 3.85
C ASP A 194 -4.16 -20.17 4.89
N ALA A 195 -3.81 -18.91 5.17
CA ALA A 195 -2.79 -18.52 6.15
C ALA A 195 -3.31 -17.38 7.04
N PRO A 196 -3.25 -17.52 8.39
CA PRO A 196 -3.90 -16.59 9.32
C PRO A 196 -3.26 -15.19 9.37
N ASN A 197 -2.00 -15.08 8.93
CA ASN A 197 -1.26 -13.81 8.85
C ASN A 197 -1.41 -13.10 7.50
N VAL A 198 -2.25 -13.61 6.58
CA VAL A 198 -2.53 -13.01 5.27
C VAL A 198 -3.92 -12.38 5.28
N GLY A 199 -3.98 -11.10 4.89
CA GLY A 199 -5.21 -10.37 4.70
C GLY A 199 -5.21 -9.55 3.42
N LEU A 200 -6.17 -8.66 3.30
CA LEU A 200 -6.35 -7.78 2.15
C LEU A 200 -6.02 -6.33 2.50
N ASN A 201 -5.48 -5.64 1.51
CA ASN A 201 -5.45 -4.19 1.41
C ASN A 201 -6.48 -3.78 0.34
N PRO A 202 -7.69 -3.31 0.73
CA PRO A 202 -8.71 -2.89 -0.21
C PRO A 202 -8.40 -1.50 -0.77
N ASP A 203 -7.30 -1.36 -1.47
CA ASP A 203 -6.95 -0.12 -2.15
C ASP A 203 -7.90 0.14 -3.32
N ILE A 204 -9.09 0.63 -2.98
CA ILE A 204 -10.18 0.89 -3.94
C ILE A 204 -9.77 1.95 -4.96
N GLY A 205 -8.92 2.90 -4.55
CA GLY A 205 -8.42 3.94 -5.43
C GLY A 205 -7.76 3.38 -6.70
N ASN A 206 -7.17 2.19 -6.64
CA ASN A 206 -6.61 1.51 -7.79
C ASN A 206 -7.64 1.16 -8.87
N LEU A 207 -8.91 0.95 -8.48
CA LEU A 207 -9.99 0.70 -9.44
C LEU A 207 -10.71 2.00 -9.83
N ILE A 208 -10.96 2.89 -8.86
CA ILE A 208 -11.69 4.15 -9.09
C ILE A 208 -10.97 5.05 -10.10
N ARG A 209 -9.64 5.02 -10.14
CA ARG A 209 -8.83 5.83 -11.09
C ARG A 209 -8.93 5.41 -12.55
N LEU A 210 -9.56 4.26 -12.85
CA LEU A 210 -9.64 3.74 -14.21
C LEU A 210 -10.67 4.50 -15.06
N ASP A 211 -10.41 4.58 -16.35
CA ASP A 211 -11.23 5.26 -17.36
C ASP A 211 -12.50 4.50 -17.76
N ARG A 212 -12.71 3.32 -17.18
CA ARG A 212 -13.82 2.39 -17.45
C ARG A 212 -14.70 2.16 -16.22
N GLU A 213 -15.87 1.59 -16.44
CA GLU A 213 -16.75 1.14 -15.36
C GLU A 213 -16.04 0.12 -14.46
N VAL A 214 -16.22 0.31 -13.16
CA VAL A 214 -15.71 -0.57 -12.10
C VAL A 214 -16.80 -0.81 -11.07
N GLU A 215 -16.65 -1.82 -10.24
CA GLU A 215 -17.55 -2.08 -9.12
C GLU A 215 -17.59 -0.84 -8.18
N HIS A 216 -18.78 -0.50 -7.69
CA HIS A 216 -18.94 0.65 -6.80
C HIS A 216 -18.12 0.49 -5.53
N TRP A 217 -17.42 1.54 -5.09
CA TRP A 217 -16.49 1.52 -3.96
C TRP A 217 -17.10 0.94 -2.67
N HIS A 218 -18.35 1.29 -2.37
CA HIS A 218 -19.07 0.79 -1.20
C HIS A 218 -19.23 -0.73 -1.25
N GLN A 219 -19.59 -1.31 -2.41
CA GLN A 219 -19.76 -2.75 -2.58
C GLN A 219 -18.42 -3.51 -2.46
N LEU A 220 -17.34 -2.92 -2.97
CA LEU A 220 -16.00 -3.45 -2.79
C LEU A 220 -15.63 -3.53 -1.30
N LEU A 221 -15.85 -2.43 -0.55
CA LEU A 221 -15.56 -2.40 0.89
C LEU A 221 -16.40 -3.39 1.68
N VAL A 222 -17.72 -3.46 1.47
CA VAL A 222 -18.60 -4.43 2.16
C VAL A 222 -18.05 -5.86 2.04
N LYS A 223 -17.54 -6.22 0.86
CA LYS A 223 -17.01 -7.56 0.62
C LYS A 223 -15.64 -7.78 1.26
N MET A 224 -14.74 -6.79 1.16
CA MET A 224 -13.32 -6.97 1.48
C MET A 224 -12.97 -6.69 2.95
N LEU A 225 -13.69 -5.80 3.62
CA LEU A 225 -13.39 -5.39 5.00
C LEU A 225 -13.26 -6.55 5.99
N PRO A 226 -14.09 -7.62 5.94
CA PRO A 226 -13.94 -8.75 6.87
C PRO A 226 -12.58 -9.47 6.80
N MET A 227 -11.84 -9.33 5.69
CA MET A 227 -10.51 -9.92 5.47
C MET A 227 -9.41 -8.87 5.41
N THR A 228 -9.73 -7.61 5.72
CA THR A 228 -8.78 -6.49 5.67
C THR A 228 -7.94 -6.45 6.93
N ASN A 229 -6.63 -6.47 6.78
CA ASN A 229 -5.66 -6.31 7.87
C ASN A 229 -4.77 -5.05 7.73
N TYR A 230 -4.91 -4.33 6.60
CA TYR A 230 -4.12 -3.17 6.23
C TYR A 230 -4.86 -2.35 5.17
N TRP A 231 -4.72 -1.04 5.12
CA TRP A 231 -5.54 -0.26 4.19
C TRP A 231 -4.82 0.96 3.61
N HIS A 232 -4.57 0.95 2.30
CA HIS A 232 -4.20 2.14 1.54
C HIS A 232 -5.42 2.99 1.21
N VAL A 233 -5.34 4.26 1.55
CA VAL A 233 -6.41 5.24 1.30
C VAL A 233 -5.91 6.33 0.36
N LYS A 234 -6.65 6.53 -0.71
CA LYS A 234 -6.46 7.59 -1.71
C LYS A 234 -7.77 7.88 -2.41
N ASN A 235 -7.91 9.05 -3.00
CA ASN A 235 -9.16 9.43 -3.65
C ASN A 235 -8.90 10.11 -5.01
N TYR A 236 -9.90 10.08 -5.85
CA TYR A 236 -9.88 10.63 -7.20
C TYR A 236 -11.19 11.37 -7.45
N THR A 237 -11.13 12.48 -8.19
CA THR A 237 -12.31 12.96 -8.91
C THR A 237 -12.58 12.00 -10.07
N ARG A 238 -13.85 11.85 -10.46
CA ARG A 238 -14.24 10.92 -11.53
C ARG A 238 -15.46 11.46 -12.26
N GLU A 239 -15.27 11.86 -13.50
CA GLU A 239 -16.30 12.44 -14.35
C GLU A 239 -16.48 11.61 -15.62
N LEU A 240 -17.75 11.29 -15.97
CA LEU A 240 -18.06 10.57 -17.20
C LEU A 240 -18.07 11.56 -18.38
N VAL A 241 -17.16 11.35 -19.33
CA VAL A 241 -17.07 12.15 -20.57
C VAL A 241 -17.21 11.20 -21.76
N GLY A 242 -18.36 11.28 -22.41
CA GLY A 242 -18.70 10.31 -23.47
C GLY A 242 -18.90 8.90 -22.91
N THR A 243 -18.01 7.97 -23.25
CA THR A 243 -18.04 6.57 -22.78
C THR A 243 -16.90 6.20 -21.83
N SER A 244 -16.06 7.18 -21.47
CA SER A 244 -14.89 6.97 -20.62
C SER A 244 -14.92 7.92 -19.42
N PHE A 245 -14.26 7.53 -18.33
CA PHE A 245 -14.09 8.40 -17.18
C PHE A 245 -12.79 9.17 -17.27
N ILE A 246 -12.86 10.46 -16.93
CA ILE A 246 -11.68 11.28 -16.63
C ILE A 246 -11.50 11.29 -15.11
N THR A 247 -10.31 10.94 -14.66
CA THR A 247 -9.98 10.84 -13.23
C THR A 247 -8.71 11.59 -12.91
N GLU A 248 -8.71 12.34 -11.81
CA GLU A 248 -7.53 13.04 -11.31
C GLU A 248 -7.35 12.73 -9.81
N PRO A 249 -6.10 12.51 -9.35
CA PRO A 249 -5.83 12.35 -7.92
C PRO A 249 -6.27 13.60 -7.15
N THR A 250 -6.93 13.40 -5.99
CA THR A 250 -7.39 14.49 -5.14
C THR A 250 -7.22 14.15 -3.66
N SER A 251 -7.65 15.04 -2.75
CA SER A 251 -7.66 14.76 -1.33
C SER A 251 -8.71 13.69 -0.99
N LEU A 252 -8.61 13.08 0.20
CA LEU A 252 -9.60 12.10 0.65
C LEU A 252 -11.00 12.72 0.77
N GLU A 253 -11.06 14.00 1.14
CA GLU A 253 -12.32 14.74 1.32
C GLU A 253 -13.04 15.05 0.00
N ASP A 254 -12.26 15.32 -1.08
CA ASP A 254 -12.79 15.90 -2.32
C ASP A 254 -13.09 14.87 -3.43
N GLY A 255 -12.85 13.59 -3.20
CA GLY A 255 -13.02 12.55 -4.22
C GLY A 255 -14.34 11.78 -4.11
N VAL A 256 -14.48 10.73 -4.94
CA VAL A 256 -15.73 9.96 -5.06
C VAL A 256 -15.92 8.92 -3.97
N ILE A 257 -14.89 8.56 -3.23
CA ILE A 257 -14.99 7.67 -2.07
C ILE A 257 -15.36 8.53 -0.87
N ASP A 258 -16.51 8.21 -0.22
CA ASP A 258 -16.92 8.84 1.04
C ASP A 258 -16.18 8.18 2.22
N TYR A 259 -15.10 8.82 2.68
CA TYR A 259 -14.29 8.26 3.77
C TYR A 259 -14.95 8.29 5.15
N PRO A 260 -15.80 9.25 5.54
CA PRO A 260 -16.65 9.12 6.71
C PRO A 260 -17.45 7.81 6.72
N GLU A 261 -18.17 7.50 5.63
CA GLU A 261 -18.92 6.25 5.50
C GLU A 261 -17.99 5.03 5.47
N ALA A 262 -16.90 5.10 4.70
CA ALA A 262 -15.93 4.01 4.57
C ALA A 262 -15.28 3.63 5.91
N LEU A 263 -14.94 4.61 6.76
CA LEU A 263 -14.38 4.38 8.10
C LEU A 263 -15.41 3.79 9.06
N GLU A 264 -16.68 4.23 8.99
CA GLU A 264 -17.76 3.61 9.78
C GLU A 264 -17.96 2.14 9.38
N MET A 265 -17.92 1.83 8.08
CA MET A 265 -17.98 0.45 7.59
C MET A 265 -16.80 -0.38 8.12
N ALA A 266 -15.58 0.16 8.07
CA ALA A 266 -14.38 -0.50 8.56
C ALA A 266 -14.48 -0.80 10.07
N LYS A 267 -14.96 0.15 10.87
CA LYS A 267 -15.22 -0.03 12.29
C LYS A 267 -16.23 -1.15 12.56
N HIS A 268 -17.36 -1.15 11.85
CA HIS A 268 -18.37 -2.20 12.00
C HIS A 268 -17.86 -3.58 11.61
N ALA A 269 -16.92 -3.65 10.67
CA ALA A 269 -16.23 -4.89 10.29
C ALA A 269 -15.13 -5.31 11.29
N GLY A 270 -14.83 -4.48 12.32
CA GLY A 270 -13.78 -4.76 13.30
C GLY A 270 -12.37 -4.49 12.81
N PHE A 271 -12.20 -3.68 11.75
CA PHE A 271 -10.86 -3.31 11.27
C PHE A 271 -10.10 -2.49 12.31
N ALA A 272 -8.90 -2.94 12.65
CA ALA A 272 -8.00 -2.31 13.61
C ALA A 272 -6.55 -2.23 13.08
N GLY A 273 -6.39 -2.30 11.76
CA GLY A 273 -5.09 -2.29 11.09
C GLY A 273 -4.54 -0.89 10.84
N ILE A 274 -3.39 -0.84 10.20
CA ILE A 274 -2.72 0.37 9.76
C ILE A 274 -3.48 0.99 8.57
N ILE A 275 -3.63 2.31 8.58
CA ILE A 275 -4.14 3.10 7.44
C ILE A 275 -2.97 3.87 6.83
N VAL A 276 -2.77 3.77 5.53
CA VAL A 276 -1.71 4.45 4.80
C VAL A 276 -2.28 5.44 3.80
N CYS A 277 -1.91 6.70 3.94
CA CYS A 277 -2.23 7.74 2.97
C CYS A 277 -1.31 7.64 1.77
N GLU A 278 -1.81 7.21 0.62
CA GLU A 278 -1.11 7.32 -0.66
C GLU A 278 -1.57 8.56 -1.45
N GLN A 279 -0.68 9.11 -2.27
CA GLN A 279 -1.00 10.26 -3.11
C GLN A 279 -0.18 10.29 -4.41
N TYR A 280 -0.83 10.71 -5.50
CA TYR A 280 -0.23 10.79 -6.83
C TYR A 280 -0.32 12.18 -7.48
N SER A 281 -0.95 13.18 -6.83
CA SER A 281 -1.04 14.56 -7.34
C SER A 281 0.35 15.22 -7.46
N ASP A 282 0.43 16.29 -8.22
CA ASP A 282 1.67 17.04 -8.38
C ASP A 282 2.08 17.75 -7.06
N ASP A 283 1.11 18.23 -6.28
CA ASP A 283 1.25 18.83 -4.96
C ASP A 283 1.07 17.81 -3.81
N TRP A 284 1.57 16.59 -4.00
CA TRP A 284 1.35 15.44 -3.14
C TRP A 284 1.63 15.68 -1.64
N THR A 285 2.60 16.52 -1.31
CA THR A 285 2.93 16.83 0.11
C THR A 285 1.81 17.60 0.79
N GLU A 286 1.24 18.60 0.11
CA GLU A 286 0.12 19.37 0.63
C GLU A 286 -1.14 18.50 0.75
N VAL A 287 -1.40 17.66 -0.24
CA VAL A 287 -2.53 16.74 -0.19
C VAL A 287 -2.37 15.69 0.90
N LEU A 288 -1.16 15.14 1.11
CA LEU A 288 -0.88 14.24 2.24
C LEU A 288 -1.14 14.93 3.59
N ARG A 289 -0.72 16.19 3.74
CA ARG A 289 -0.99 16.97 4.95
C ARG A 289 -2.49 17.12 5.21
N LYS A 290 -3.28 17.46 4.18
CA LYS A 290 -4.74 17.54 4.26
C LYS A 290 -5.35 16.19 4.64
N ASN A 291 -4.94 15.13 3.96
CA ASN A 291 -5.44 13.77 4.20
C ASN A 291 -5.18 13.31 5.64
N ARG A 292 -3.98 13.55 6.17
CA ARG A 292 -3.65 13.23 7.56
C ARG A 292 -4.59 13.94 8.53
N ILE A 293 -4.71 15.27 8.42
CA ILE A 293 -5.58 16.07 9.29
C ILE A 293 -7.05 15.60 9.20
N TYR A 294 -7.51 15.32 7.98
CA TYR A 294 -8.87 14.84 7.74
C TYR A 294 -9.13 13.50 8.44
N LEU A 295 -8.23 12.52 8.27
CA LEU A 295 -8.36 11.22 8.93
C LEU A 295 -8.25 11.31 10.45
N GLU A 296 -7.31 12.11 10.98
CA GLU A 296 -7.19 12.34 12.42
C GLU A 296 -8.50 12.88 13.00
N ASN A 297 -9.13 13.85 12.34
CA ASN A 297 -10.41 14.41 12.77
C ASN A 297 -11.56 13.39 12.73
N LEU A 298 -11.57 12.50 11.75
CA LEU A 298 -12.57 11.44 11.64
C LEU A 298 -12.38 10.34 12.69
N LEU A 299 -11.14 10.06 13.09
CA LEU A 299 -10.81 8.97 14.02
C LEU A 299 -10.85 9.39 15.50
N VAL A 300 -10.72 10.68 15.83
CA VAL A 300 -10.80 11.20 17.21
C VAL A 300 -12.07 10.76 17.97
N PRO A 301 -13.29 10.79 17.39
CA PRO A 301 -14.49 10.34 18.07
C PRO A 301 -14.44 8.86 18.47
N TYR A 302 -13.66 8.05 17.79
CA TYR A 302 -13.53 6.61 18.04
C TYR A 302 -12.66 6.32 19.27
N GLN A 303 -11.64 7.13 19.52
CA GLN A 303 -10.76 7.01 20.69
C GLN A 303 -11.46 7.37 22.00
N LEU A 304 -12.31 8.40 21.99
CA LEU A 304 -13.05 8.85 23.17
C LEU A 304 -14.14 7.87 23.63
N ASN A 305 -14.70 7.06 22.72
CA ASN A 305 -15.72 6.07 23.04
C ASN A 305 -15.14 4.78 23.62
N SER A 306 -13.91 4.41 23.29
CA SER A 306 -13.21 3.24 23.89
C SER A 306 -12.89 3.48 25.36
N ASP A 307 -12.49 4.69 25.74
CA ASP A 307 -12.17 5.05 27.12
C ASP A 307 -13.42 5.13 28.04
N SER A 308 -14.61 5.30 27.45
CA SER A 308 -15.86 5.39 28.21
C SER A 308 -16.52 4.04 28.51
N GLU A 309 -16.19 2.97 27.79
CA GLU A 309 -16.70 1.62 28.02
C GLU A 309 -15.86 0.84 29.07
N GLU A 310 -14.60 1.23 29.33
CA GLU A 310 -13.77 0.65 30.39
C GLU A 310 -14.09 1.21 31.80
N ALA A 311 -14.89 2.25 31.90
CA ALA A 311 -15.27 2.90 33.17
C ALA A 311 -16.61 2.41 33.75
N LYS A 312 -17.22 1.37 33.20
CA LYS A 312 -18.44 0.73 33.71
C LYS A 312 -18.22 -0.75 34.01
#